data_7560f6a74f65083a46725ce0b76e45b3
#
_entry.id   7560f6a74f65083a46725ce0b76e45b3
#
_cell.length_a   1.000
_cell.length_b   1.000
_cell.length_c   1.000
_cell.angle_alpha   90.00
_cell.angle_beta   90.00
_cell.angle_gamma   90.00
#
_symmetry.space_group_name_H-M   'P 1'
#
loop_
_entity.id
_entity.type
_entity.pdbx_description
1 polymer ?
#
loop_
_entity_poly.entity_id
_entity_poly.type
_entity_poly.pdbx_seq_one_letter_code
_entity_poly.pdbx_strand_id
1 'polypeptide(L)'
;MQKRSNLKVVISLIALVKSMLLIMLGAIILGVIGYLAAIFLTVIAGEIMIKVIKHETFTSLLYLLIACGILRGFLRYGEQWCNHFIAFKLLAMIRDIVFAKLRKLAPAKLDGKDQGNLVAMITSDVELLEVFYAHTISPVMIALIVSIIMIIYIGYYHFALGLLAST
;
A
#
# COMPACT_ATOMS: atom_id res chain seq x y z
N MET A 1 -4.74 -26.38 21.84
CA MET A 1 -4.40 -25.15 21.10
C MET A 1 -5.66 -24.33 20.89
N GLN A 2 -5.76 -23.17 21.54
CA GLN A 2 -6.94 -22.34 21.45
C GLN A 2 -6.92 -21.63 20.09
N LYS A 3 -7.90 -21.94 19.23
CA LYS A 3 -8.09 -21.33 17.91
C LYS A 3 -8.38 -19.83 18.11
N ARG A 4 -7.33 -18.99 18.05
CA ARG A 4 -7.51 -17.54 18.11
C ARG A 4 -8.34 -17.14 16.89
N SER A 5 -9.42 -16.39 17.12
CA SER A 5 -10.24 -15.83 16.03
C SER A 5 -9.31 -15.04 15.08
N ASN A 6 -9.44 -15.28 13.79
CA ASN A 6 -8.64 -14.59 12.75
C ASN A 6 -8.66 -13.06 12.94
N LEU A 7 -9.79 -12.54 13.41
CA LEU A 7 -9.96 -11.12 13.71
C LEU A 7 -9.03 -10.62 14.83
N LYS A 8 -8.82 -11.41 15.90
CA LYS A 8 -7.89 -11.05 16.99
C LYS A 8 -6.44 -11.04 16.53
N VAL A 9 -6.09 -11.92 15.59
CA VAL A 9 -4.74 -11.95 15.00
C VAL A 9 -4.52 -10.71 14.16
N VAL A 10 -5.47 -10.35 13.28
CA VAL A 10 -5.40 -9.15 12.44
C VAL A 10 -5.30 -7.88 13.31
N ILE A 11 -6.10 -7.74 14.35
CA ILE A 11 -6.04 -6.59 15.26
C ILE A 11 -4.66 -6.52 15.96
N SER A 12 -4.11 -7.65 16.38
CA SER A 12 -2.78 -7.69 17.02
C SER A 12 -1.67 -7.30 16.04
N LEU A 13 -1.79 -7.68 14.76
CA LEU A 13 -0.86 -7.30 13.70
C LEU A 13 -0.94 -5.80 13.41
N ILE A 14 -2.15 -5.24 13.34
CA ILE A 14 -2.35 -3.79 13.17
C ILE A 14 -1.80 -3.00 14.36
N ALA A 15 -1.92 -3.52 15.58
CA ALA A 15 -1.37 -2.88 16.78
C ALA A 15 0.18 -2.78 16.75
N LEU A 16 0.86 -3.74 16.11
CA LEU A 16 2.32 -3.69 15.91
C LEU A 16 2.77 -2.51 15.04
N VAL A 17 1.91 -2.08 14.10
CA VAL A 17 2.17 -0.96 13.18
C VAL A 17 1.99 0.41 13.85
N LYS A 18 1.40 0.44 15.06
CA LYS A 18 1.09 1.70 15.76
C LYS A 18 2.30 2.65 15.88
N SER A 19 3.51 2.12 16.05
CA SER A 19 4.74 2.92 16.11
C SER A 19 5.15 3.53 14.77
N MET A 20 4.53 3.10 13.66
CA MET A 20 4.85 3.53 12.29
C MET A 20 3.68 4.18 11.56
N LEU A 21 2.61 4.51 12.30
CA LEU A 21 1.38 5.12 11.75
C LEU A 21 1.67 6.37 10.91
N LEU A 22 2.62 7.20 11.32
CA LEU A 22 2.99 8.40 10.57
C LEU A 22 3.56 8.08 9.19
N ILE A 23 4.42 7.06 9.09
CA ILE A 23 5.01 6.63 7.82
C ILE A 23 3.93 5.98 6.94
N MET A 24 3.02 5.21 7.54
CA MET A 24 1.90 4.59 6.84
C MET A 24 0.93 5.65 6.30
N LEU A 25 0.61 6.70 7.08
CA LEU A 25 -0.17 7.83 6.60
C LEU A 25 0.54 8.56 5.45
N GLY A 26 1.85 8.75 5.55
CA GLY A 26 2.67 9.30 4.45
C GLY A 26 2.56 8.46 3.17
N ALA A 27 2.68 7.13 3.27
CA ALA A 27 2.51 6.22 2.15
C ALA A 27 1.12 6.34 1.51
N ILE A 28 0.05 6.39 2.33
CA ILE A 28 -1.32 6.53 1.85
C ILE A 28 -1.52 7.87 1.13
N ILE A 29 -1.04 8.98 1.71
CA ILE A 29 -1.15 10.30 1.10
C ILE A 29 -0.42 10.34 -0.25
N LEU A 30 0.84 9.87 -0.29
CA LEU A 30 1.62 9.81 -1.53
C LEU A 30 0.94 8.94 -2.58
N GLY A 31 0.38 7.80 -2.18
CA GLY A 31 -0.36 6.91 -3.05
C GLY A 31 -1.63 7.55 -3.61
N VAL A 32 -2.46 8.18 -2.77
CA VAL A 32 -3.68 8.86 -3.21
C VAL A 32 -3.34 9.96 -4.22
N ILE A 33 -2.38 10.83 -3.92
CA ILE A 33 -1.96 11.90 -4.83
C ILE A 33 -1.39 11.30 -6.13
N GLY A 34 -0.61 10.22 -6.05
CA GLY A 34 -0.06 9.51 -7.20
C GLY A 34 -1.14 8.91 -8.12
N TYR A 35 -2.21 8.34 -7.55
CA TYR A 35 -3.34 7.83 -8.33
C TYR A 35 -4.18 8.95 -8.94
N LEU A 36 -4.43 10.04 -8.20
CA LEU A 36 -5.09 11.21 -8.76
C LEU A 36 -4.28 11.81 -9.92
N ALA A 37 -2.95 11.91 -9.79
CA ALA A 37 -2.07 12.34 -10.88
C ALA A 37 -2.18 11.41 -12.10
N ALA A 38 -2.35 10.10 -11.91
CA ALA A 38 -2.57 9.15 -13.00
C ALA A 38 -3.88 9.43 -13.75
N ILE A 39 -4.96 9.74 -13.01
CA ILE A 39 -6.26 10.11 -13.60
C ILE A 39 -6.13 11.41 -14.40
N PHE A 40 -5.45 12.42 -13.83
CA PHE A 40 -5.20 13.68 -14.56
C PHE A 40 -4.37 13.48 -15.82
N LEU A 41 -3.40 12.57 -15.84
CA LEU A 41 -2.65 12.22 -17.04
C LEU A 41 -3.56 11.73 -18.17
N THR A 42 -4.52 10.85 -17.86
CA THR A 42 -5.48 10.35 -18.87
C THR A 42 -6.41 11.45 -19.38
N VAL A 43 -6.87 12.34 -18.50
CA VAL A 43 -7.69 13.48 -18.88
C VAL A 43 -6.93 14.45 -19.80
N ILE A 44 -5.70 14.84 -19.44
CA ILE A 44 -4.84 15.71 -20.24
C ILE A 44 -4.54 15.09 -21.59
N ALA A 45 -4.26 13.77 -21.63
CA ALA A 45 -4.04 13.07 -22.90
C ALA A 45 -5.28 13.10 -23.79
N GLY A 46 -6.47 12.91 -23.23
CA GLY A 46 -7.74 13.05 -23.94
C GLY A 46 -7.96 14.45 -24.51
N GLU A 47 -7.69 15.49 -23.72
CA GLU A 47 -7.76 16.89 -24.20
C GLU A 47 -6.78 17.17 -25.32
N ILE A 48 -5.56 16.65 -25.24
CA ILE A 48 -4.57 16.78 -26.34
C ILE A 48 -5.12 16.14 -27.62
N MET A 49 -5.70 14.94 -27.55
CA MET A 49 -6.29 14.29 -28.72
C MET A 49 -7.40 15.13 -29.35
N ILE A 50 -8.29 15.71 -28.52
CA ILE A 50 -9.37 16.59 -29.03
C ILE A 50 -8.78 17.81 -29.72
N LYS A 51 -7.75 18.46 -29.13
CA LYS A 51 -7.09 19.63 -29.73
C LYS A 51 -6.37 19.29 -31.04
N VAL A 52 -5.74 18.14 -31.14
CA VAL A 52 -5.13 17.65 -32.38
C VAL A 52 -6.17 17.51 -33.49
N ILE A 53 -7.34 16.92 -33.18
CA ILE A 53 -8.44 16.76 -34.16
C ILE A 53 -8.98 18.12 -34.61
N LYS A 54 -9.03 19.12 -33.71
CA LYS A 54 -9.49 20.49 -33.97
C LYS A 54 -8.40 21.38 -34.61
N HIS A 55 -7.22 20.87 -34.86
CA HIS A 55 -6.03 21.64 -35.32
C HIS A 55 -5.67 22.83 -34.41
N GLU A 56 -5.94 22.71 -33.12
CA GLU A 56 -5.59 23.71 -32.08
C GLU A 56 -4.19 23.47 -31.51
N THR A 57 -3.57 24.51 -30.95
CA THR A 57 -2.27 24.38 -30.25
C THR A 57 -2.41 23.65 -28.93
N PHE A 58 -1.56 22.64 -28.71
CA PHE A 58 -1.57 21.79 -27.50
C PHE A 58 -0.24 21.76 -26.74
N THR A 59 0.72 22.59 -27.14
CA THR A 59 2.11 22.58 -26.60
C THR A 59 2.16 22.75 -25.08
N SER A 60 1.33 23.62 -24.50
CA SER A 60 1.25 23.82 -23.04
C SER A 60 0.74 22.58 -22.29
N LEU A 61 -0.25 21.87 -22.88
CA LEU A 61 -0.76 20.61 -22.31
C LEU A 61 0.28 19.50 -22.38
N LEU A 62 1.13 19.49 -23.40
CA LEU A 62 2.21 18.52 -23.53
C LEU A 62 3.25 18.70 -22.41
N TYR A 63 3.67 19.95 -22.12
CA TYR A 63 4.53 20.23 -20.97
C TYR A 63 3.90 19.83 -19.65
N LEU A 64 2.60 20.12 -19.47
CA LEU A 64 1.86 19.71 -18.26
C LEU A 64 1.80 18.18 -18.13
N LEU A 65 1.55 17.45 -19.22
CA LEU A 65 1.54 15.99 -19.25
C LEU A 65 2.89 15.42 -18.80
N ILE A 66 3.99 15.95 -19.33
CA ILE A 66 5.35 15.51 -18.96
C ILE A 66 5.62 15.79 -17.47
N ALA A 67 5.30 17.01 -17.00
CA ALA A 67 5.49 17.38 -15.60
C ALA A 67 4.67 16.47 -14.65
N CYS A 68 3.41 16.21 -14.97
CA CYS A 68 2.56 15.29 -14.21
C CYS A 68 3.09 13.85 -14.23
N GLY A 69 3.64 13.39 -15.36
CA GLY A 69 4.25 12.07 -15.47
C GLY A 69 5.48 11.91 -14.56
N ILE A 70 6.36 12.92 -14.56
CA ILE A 70 7.54 12.95 -13.69
C ILE A 70 7.11 12.98 -12.22
N LEU A 71 6.19 13.87 -11.86
CA LEU A 71 5.66 13.98 -10.50
C LEU A 71 5.06 12.65 -10.01
N ARG A 72 4.26 11.98 -10.85
CA ARG A 72 3.70 10.66 -10.54
C ARG A 72 4.77 9.62 -10.26
N GLY A 73 5.88 9.63 -11.01
CA GLY A 73 7.01 8.73 -10.79
C GLY A 73 7.62 8.92 -9.39
N PHE A 74 7.86 10.15 -8.98
CA PHE A 74 8.39 10.47 -7.64
C PHE A 74 7.40 10.10 -6.53
N LEU A 75 6.11 10.38 -6.69
CA LEU A 75 5.08 10.03 -5.73
C LEU A 75 4.98 8.50 -5.55
N ARG A 76 5.01 7.75 -6.64
CA ARG A 76 4.98 6.29 -6.60
C ARG A 76 6.24 5.70 -5.95
N TYR A 77 7.40 6.27 -6.26
CA TYR A 77 8.64 5.87 -5.61
C TYR A 77 8.57 6.11 -4.08
N GLY A 78 8.14 7.30 -3.65
CA GLY A 78 8.01 7.62 -2.22
C GLY A 78 7.00 6.72 -1.49
N GLU A 79 5.85 6.43 -2.11
CA GLU A 79 4.87 5.48 -1.58
C GLU A 79 5.48 4.09 -1.37
N GLN A 80 6.14 3.55 -2.39
CA GLN A 80 6.77 2.23 -2.32
C GLN A 80 7.89 2.19 -1.29
N TRP A 81 8.72 3.24 -1.24
CA TRP A 81 9.76 3.34 -0.23
C TRP A 81 9.20 3.28 1.20
N CYS A 82 8.14 4.03 1.49
CA CYS A 82 7.46 4.00 2.79
C CYS A 82 6.91 2.61 3.12
N ASN A 83 6.26 1.95 2.16
CA ASN A 83 5.66 0.63 2.33
C ASN A 83 6.73 -0.43 2.65
N HIS A 84 7.83 -0.46 1.89
CA HIS A 84 8.93 -1.38 2.13
C HIS A 84 9.66 -1.08 3.44
N PHE A 85 9.86 0.21 3.77
CA PHE A 85 10.46 0.58 5.06
C PHE A 85 9.64 0.04 6.24
N ILE A 86 8.31 0.19 6.21
CA ILE A 86 7.42 -0.35 7.25
C ILE A 86 7.55 -1.87 7.31
N ALA A 87 7.49 -2.54 6.17
CA ALA A 87 7.56 -4.00 6.08
C ALA A 87 8.87 -4.53 6.67
N PHE A 88 10.02 -4.03 6.24
CA PHE A 88 11.33 -4.47 6.75
C PHE A 88 11.55 -4.15 8.22
N LYS A 89 11.06 -3.01 8.69
CA LYS A 89 11.15 -2.65 10.11
C LYS A 89 10.32 -3.57 10.99
N LEU A 90 9.10 -3.91 10.55
CA LEU A 90 8.24 -4.89 11.21
C LEU A 90 8.85 -6.29 11.21
N LEU A 91 9.40 -6.71 10.07
CA LEU A 91 10.09 -7.96 9.91
C LEU A 91 11.22 -8.12 10.94
N ALA A 92 12.09 -7.09 11.04
CA ALA A 92 13.17 -7.07 12.03
C ALA A 92 12.64 -7.18 13.45
N MET A 93 11.61 -6.40 13.80
CA MET A 93 11.02 -6.40 15.14
C MET A 93 10.40 -7.76 15.51
N ILE A 94 9.67 -8.39 14.59
CA ILE A 94 9.07 -9.72 14.82
C ILE A 94 10.16 -10.77 14.96
N ARG A 95 11.20 -10.73 14.14
CA ARG A 95 12.35 -11.63 14.21
C ARG A 95 13.03 -11.52 15.58
N ASP A 96 13.27 -10.32 16.08
CA ASP A 96 13.88 -10.10 17.40
C ASP A 96 13.02 -10.66 18.53
N ILE A 97 11.69 -10.47 18.49
CA ILE A 97 10.73 -11.02 19.47
C ILE A 97 10.77 -12.54 19.45
N VAL A 98 10.78 -13.16 18.29
CA VAL A 98 10.79 -14.61 18.13
C VAL A 98 12.11 -15.20 18.66
N PHE A 99 13.26 -14.62 18.25
CA PHE A 99 14.57 -15.08 18.73
C PHE A 99 14.75 -14.90 20.23
N ALA A 100 14.23 -13.81 20.82
CA ALA A 100 14.26 -13.62 22.26
C ALA A 100 13.46 -14.69 23.01
N LYS A 101 12.33 -15.12 22.45
CA LYS A 101 11.51 -16.22 23.03
C LYS A 101 12.17 -17.59 22.84
N LEU A 102 12.78 -17.86 21.67
CA LEU A 102 13.50 -19.10 21.43
C LEU A 102 14.68 -19.27 22.37
N ARG A 103 15.47 -18.22 22.62
CA ARG A 103 16.57 -18.24 23.60
C ARG A 103 16.12 -18.60 25.01
N LYS A 104 14.91 -18.18 25.42
CA LYS A 104 14.35 -18.51 26.74
C LYS A 104 13.87 -19.97 26.83
N LEU A 105 13.63 -20.64 25.70
CA LEU A 105 13.18 -22.02 25.64
C LEU A 105 14.34 -23.01 25.49
N ALA A 106 15.52 -22.54 25.10
CA ALA A 106 16.73 -23.33 25.00
C ALA A 106 17.39 -23.58 26.40
N PRO A 107 18.08 -24.74 26.65
CA PRO A 107 18.12 -25.90 25.77
C PRO A 107 16.98 -26.90 25.98
N ALA A 108 16.32 -26.92 27.16
CA ALA A 108 15.49 -28.02 27.66
C ALA A 108 14.22 -28.36 26.85
N LYS A 109 13.70 -27.43 26.02
CA LYS A 109 12.48 -27.65 25.21
C LYS A 109 12.74 -27.76 23.73
N LEU A 110 13.97 -27.56 23.26
CA LEU A 110 14.36 -27.65 21.86
C LEU A 110 15.12 -28.95 21.55
N ASP A 111 15.54 -29.71 22.58
CA ASP A 111 16.14 -31.02 22.40
C ASP A 111 15.15 -31.99 21.74
N GLY A 112 15.56 -32.55 20.62
CA GLY A 112 14.76 -33.52 19.85
C GLY A 112 13.83 -32.94 18.79
N LYS A 113 13.76 -31.60 18.61
CA LYS A 113 13.06 -30.99 17.48
C LYS A 113 14.05 -30.55 16.41
N ASP A 114 13.66 -30.77 15.16
CA ASP A 114 14.43 -30.29 14.01
C ASP A 114 14.48 -28.75 14.02
N GLN A 115 15.57 -28.23 14.58
CA GLN A 115 15.81 -26.78 14.74
C GLN A 115 15.83 -26.07 13.38
N GLY A 116 16.34 -26.74 12.33
CA GLY A 116 16.38 -26.22 10.97
C GLY A 116 14.97 -25.98 10.41
N ASN A 117 14.09 -26.96 10.58
CA ASN A 117 12.69 -26.86 10.13
C ASN A 117 11.93 -25.78 10.89
N LEU A 118 12.20 -25.60 12.18
CA LEU A 118 11.55 -24.57 12.99
C LEU A 118 11.99 -23.14 12.59
N VAL A 119 13.25 -22.95 12.27
CA VAL A 119 13.77 -21.67 11.76
C VAL A 119 13.25 -21.40 10.37
N ALA A 120 13.19 -22.39 9.47
CA ALA A 120 12.64 -22.24 8.14
C ALA A 120 11.15 -21.85 8.17
N MET A 121 10.35 -22.50 9.01
CA MET A 121 8.93 -22.18 9.19
C MET A 121 8.73 -20.75 9.71
N ILE A 122 9.48 -20.32 10.71
CA ILE A 122 9.40 -18.96 11.25
C ILE A 122 9.80 -17.94 10.19
N THR A 123 10.83 -18.22 9.39
CA THR A 123 11.27 -17.29 8.34
C THR A 123 10.20 -17.13 7.27
N SER A 124 9.59 -18.24 6.81
CA SER A 124 8.49 -18.20 5.84
C SER A 124 7.27 -17.46 6.36
N ASP A 125 6.86 -17.70 7.60
CA ASP A 125 5.71 -17.02 8.22
C ASP A 125 5.95 -15.50 8.35
N VAL A 126 7.19 -15.11 8.64
CA VAL A 126 7.60 -13.71 8.76
C VAL A 126 7.60 -13.02 7.40
N GLU A 127 8.03 -13.69 6.31
CA GLU A 127 7.97 -13.18 4.94
C GLU A 127 6.51 -12.96 4.46
N LEU A 128 5.58 -13.85 4.84
CA LEU A 128 4.16 -13.65 4.55
C LEU A 128 3.60 -12.36 5.18
N LEU A 129 4.11 -11.96 6.34
CA LEU A 129 3.73 -10.72 6.98
C LEU A 129 4.25 -9.48 6.23
N GLU A 130 5.43 -9.57 5.59
CA GLU A 130 5.93 -8.51 4.72
C GLU A 130 4.96 -8.24 3.57
N VAL A 131 4.56 -9.29 2.85
CA VAL A 131 3.59 -9.20 1.76
C VAL A 131 2.27 -8.58 2.24
N PHE A 132 1.78 -8.99 3.41
CA PHE A 132 0.55 -8.47 3.97
C PHE A 132 0.62 -6.95 4.25
N TYR A 133 1.70 -6.47 4.86
CA TYR A 133 1.82 -5.06 5.20
C TYR A 133 2.15 -4.19 4.00
N ALA A 134 3.09 -4.60 3.13
CA ALA A 134 3.52 -3.80 1.99
C ALA A 134 2.51 -3.80 0.83
N HIS A 135 1.83 -4.94 0.61
CA HIS A 135 1.02 -5.14 -0.59
C HIS A 135 -0.49 -5.28 -0.34
N THR A 136 -0.94 -5.24 0.92
CA THR A 136 -2.38 -5.37 1.22
C THR A 136 -2.92 -4.13 1.92
N ILE A 137 -2.39 -3.75 3.07
CA ILE A 137 -3.01 -2.68 3.89
C ILE A 137 -2.98 -1.33 3.17
N SER A 138 -1.80 -0.88 2.76
CA SER A 138 -1.62 0.44 2.13
C SER A 138 -2.37 0.55 0.79
N PRO A 139 -2.22 -0.39 -0.18
CA PRO A 139 -2.96 -0.34 -1.44
C PRO A 139 -4.48 -0.40 -1.28
N VAL A 140 -5.00 -1.20 -0.35
CA VAL A 140 -6.45 -1.27 -0.08
C VAL A 140 -6.97 0.07 0.43
N MET A 141 -6.27 0.70 1.38
CA MET A 141 -6.65 2.02 1.89
C MET A 141 -6.60 3.11 0.80
N ILE A 142 -5.56 3.10 -0.03
CA ILE A 142 -5.44 4.01 -1.17
C ILE A 142 -6.60 3.80 -2.15
N ALA A 143 -6.89 2.56 -2.53
CA ALA A 143 -7.97 2.23 -3.45
C ALA A 143 -9.33 2.71 -2.93
N LEU A 144 -9.62 2.48 -1.64
CA LEU A 144 -10.86 2.94 -1.00
C LEU A 144 -10.98 4.47 -1.04
N ILE A 145 -9.93 5.19 -0.65
CA ILE A 145 -9.96 6.65 -0.62
C ILE A 145 -10.12 7.23 -2.04
N VAL A 146 -9.34 6.73 -3.00
CA VAL A 146 -9.43 7.18 -4.40
C VAL A 146 -10.80 6.88 -4.98
N SER A 147 -11.36 5.69 -4.73
CA SER A 147 -12.72 5.33 -5.19
C SER A 147 -13.77 6.28 -4.61
N ILE A 148 -13.72 6.57 -3.31
CA ILE A 148 -14.65 7.52 -2.68
C ILE A 148 -14.52 8.91 -3.30
N ILE A 149 -13.31 9.42 -3.50
CA ILE A 149 -13.07 10.73 -4.12
C ILE A 149 -13.67 10.75 -5.54
N MET A 150 -13.46 9.70 -6.33
CA MET A 150 -13.96 9.63 -7.70
C MET A 150 -15.48 9.49 -7.78
N ILE A 151 -16.10 8.71 -6.89
CA ILE A 151 -17.56 8.60 -6.81
C ILE A 151 -18.18 9.95 -6.47
N ILE A 152 -17.63 10.67 -5.50
CA ILE A 152 -18.10 12.03 -5.13
C ILE A 152 -17.91 12.98 -6.31
N TYR A 153 -16.76 12.95 -6.96
CA TYR A 153 -16.44 13.83 -8.09
C TYR A 153 -17.38 13.59 -9.28
N ILE A 154 -17.59 12.34 -9.68
CA ILE A 154 -18.49 11.98 -10.78
C ILE A 154 -19.95 12.27 -10.41
N GLY A 155 -20.35 11.97 -9.17
CA GLY A 155 -21.70 12.25 -8.67
C GLY A 155 -22.07 13.72 -8.62
N TYR A 156 -21.09 14.58 -8.40
CA TYR A 156 -21.28 16.04 -8.45
C TYR A 156 -21.63 16.53 -9.85
N TYR A 157 -21.07 15.93 -10.91
CA TYR A 157 -21.38 16.29 -12.29
C TYR A 157 -22.65 15.61 -12.82
N HIS A 158 -22.86 14.32 -12.46
CA HIS A 158 -24.00 13.53 -12.89
C HIS A 158 -24.33 12.46 -11.86
N PHE A 159 -25.45 12.65 -11.14
CA PHE A 159 -25.87 11.74 -10.07
C PHE A 159 -26.03 10.27 -10.55
N ALA A 160 -26.61 10.08 -11.73
CA ALA A 160 -26.78 8.73 -12.30
C ALA A 160 -25.44 8.03 -12.61
N LEU A 161 -24.41 8.77 -13.06
CA LEU A 161 -23.07 8.22 -13.31
C LEU A 161 -22.33 7.94 -12.02
N GLY A 162 -22.53 8.75 -10.97
CA GLY A 162 -21.99 8.50 -9.64
C GLY A 162 -22.53 7.21 -9.02
N LEU A 163 -23.83 6.95 -9.21
CA LEU A 163 -24.47 5.71 -8.74
C LEU A 163 -23.92 4.48 -9.48
N LEU A 164 -23.72 4.57 -10.79
CA LEU A 164 -23.11 3.54 -11.62
C LEU A 164 -21.64 3.25 -11.22
N ALA A 165 -20.89 4.27 -10.84
CA ALA A 165 -19.51 4.14 -10.41
C ALA A 165 -19.37 3.52 -8.99
N SER A 166 -20.46 3.46 -8.22
CA SER A 166 -20.47 2.87 -6.87
C SER A 166 -20.83 1.37 -6.87
N THR A 167 -21.27 0.81 -7.98
CA THR A 167 -21.57 -0.62 -8.17
C THR A 167 -20.38 -1.39 -8.69
#